data_e68496f6e32f3bde53f08936a79a1b3f
#
_entry.id   e68496f6e32f3bde53f08936a79a1b3f
#
_cell.length_a   1.000
_cell.length_b   1.000
_cell.length_c   1.000
_cell.angle_alpha   90.00
_cell.angle_beta   90.00
_cell.angle_gamma   90.00
#
_symmetry.space_group_name_H-M   'P 1'
#
loop_
_entity.id
_entity.type
_entity.pdbx_description
1 polymer ?
#
loop_
_entity_poly.entity_id
_entity_poly.type
_entity_poly.pdbx_seq_one_letter_code
_entity_poly.pdbx_strand_id
1 'polypeptide(L)'
;MNHLPLIIKREYLTKVKNKSFIVMTFLSPLIMIALAAVVGYLSQLNNDKERTISILDETGYLEDVFKNSENTTYTDLTGLSLENAIALVKEKKDYGLLHISSVDVLGDATNKIKFYSEESPSLSVISGLEQKIEKRLKEEKLQKDGVTLAQIEASKTNIDKRVLKQIML
;
A
#
# COMPACT_ATOMS: atom_id res chain seq x y z
N MET A 1 62.21 0.83 -22.83
CA MET A 1 61.20 1.90 -22.66
C MET A 1 59.82 1.25 -22.72
N ASN A 2 59.04 1.35 -21.64
CA ASN A 2 57.69 0.72 -21.60
C ASN A 2 56.66 1.60 -22.33
N HIS A 3 56.30 1.23 -23.56
CA HIS A 3 55.29 1.92 -24.36
C HIS A 3 53.84 1.60 -23.97
N LEU A 4 53.66 0.60 -23.09
CA LEU A 4 52.34 0.12 -22.64
C LEU A 4 51.45 1.22 -22.03
N PRO A 5 51.95 2.08 -21.11
CA PRO A 5 51.11 3.13 -20.52
C PRO A 5 50.69 4.20 -21.53
N LEU A 6 51.49 4.43 -22.55
CA LEU A 6 51.17 5.40 -23.60
C LEU A 6 50.07 4.92 -24.52
N ILE A 7 50.03 3.61 -24.82
CA ILE A 7 48.99 2.96 -25.63
C ILE A 7 47.68 2.96 -24.86
N ILE A 8 47.72 2.57 -23.58
CA ILE A 8 46.51 2.53 -22.71
C ILE A 8 45.92 3.94 -22.56
N LYS A 9 46.77 4.94 -22.33
CA LYS A 9 46.34 6.36 -22.22
C LYS A 9 45.67 6.85 -23.50
N ARG A 10 46.22 6.53 -24.65
CA ARG A 10 45.70 6.91 -25.97
C ARG A 10 44.33 6.25 -26.22
N GLU A 11 44.22 4.93 -26.01
CA GLU A 11 42.97 4.21 -26.20
C GLU A 11 41.88 4.66 -25.23
N TYR A 12 42.21 4.86 -23.96
CA TYR A 12 41.32 5.39 -22.95
C TYR A 12 40.77 6.77 -23.34
N LEU A 13 41.63 7.70 -23.70
CA LEU A 13 41.24 9.06 -24.13
C LEU A 13 40.40 9.05 -25.41
N THR A 14 40.63 8.13 -26.32
CA THR A 14 39.86 8.01 -27.56
C THR A 14 38.45 7.51 -27.27
N LYS A 15 38.28 6.56 -26.33
CA LYS A 15 36.99 6.03 -25.93
C LYS A 15 36.20 7.01 -25.07
N VAL A 16 36.85 7.65 -24.10
CA VAL A 16 36.19 8.60 -23.19
C VAL A 16 35.81 9.91 -23.88
N LYS A 17 36.59 10.36 -24.90
CA LYS A 17 36.24 11.54 -25.69
C LYS A 17 35.24 11.28 -26.82
N ASN A 18 34.82 10.03 -27.01
CA ASN A 18 33.78 9.72 -27.97
C ASN A 18 32.43 10.29 -27.46
N LYS A 19 31.84 11.20 -28.24
CA LYS A 19 30.57 11.85 -27.93
C LYS A 19 29.45 10.83 -27.60
N SER A 20 29.41 9.73 -28.32
CA SER A 20 28.44 8.66 -28.11
C SER A 20 28.62 7.98 -26.74
N PHE A 21 29.88 7.75 -26.33
CA PHE A 21 30.16 7.17 -25.02
C PHE A 21 29.75 8.12 -23.88
N ILE A 22 30.07 9.40 -23.97
CA ILE A 22 29.71 10.41 -22.99
C ILE A 22 28.17 10.51 -22.88
N VAL A 23 27.50 10.63 -24.02
CA VAL A 23 26.05 10.74 -24.06
C VAL A 23 25.39 9.52 -23.43
N MET A 24 25.77 8.28 -23.81
CA MET A 24 25.21 7.08 -23.24
C MET A 24 25.48 6.93 -21.73
N THR A 25 26.70 7.28 -21.30
CA THR A 25 27.09 7.12 -19.90
C THR A 25 26.33 8.07 -18.96
N PHE A 26 26.09 9.32 -19.41
CA PHE A 26 25.38 10.31 -18.59
C PHE A 26 23.87 10.34 -18.84
N LEU A 27 23.43 10.06 -20.07
CA LEU A 27 22.02 10.11 -20.43
C LEU A 27 21.22 8.96 -19.78
N SER A 28 21.80 7.76 -19.69
CA SER A 28 21.12 6.60 -19.10
C SER A 28 20.71 6.81 -17.62
N PRO A 29 21.62 7.22 -16.72
CA PRO A 29 21.22 7.54 -15.34
C PRO A 29 20.23 8.70 -15.26
N LEU A 30 20.38 9.72 -16.13
CA LEU A 30 19.47 10.86 -16.15
C LEU A 30 18.04 10.45 -16.52
N ILE A 31 17.88 9.61 -17.55
CA ILE A 31 16.59 9.06 -17.95
C ILE A 31 16.00 8.24 -16.81
N MET A 32 16.81 7.44 -16.14
CA MET A 32 16.34 6.59 -15.03
C MET A 32 15.81 7.44 -13.85
N ILE A 33 16.51 8.50 -13.51
CA ILE A 33 16.07 9.46 -12.48
C ILE A 33 14.77 10.17 -12.91
N ALA A 34 14.71 10.61 -14.17
CA ALA A 34 13.51 11.26 -14.70
C ALA A 34 12.29 10.33 -14.67
N LEU A 35 12.44 9.07 -15.08
CA LEU A 35 11.38 8.07 -15.00
C LEU A 35 10.94 7.82 -13.55
N ALA A 36 11.88 7.69 -12.63
CA ALA A 36 11.57 7.51 -11.20
C ALA A 36 10.79 8.71 -10.64
N ALA A 37 11.18 9.93 -11.01
CA ALA A 37 10.48 11.16 -10.61
C ALA A 37 9.05 11.22 -11.18
N VAL A 38 8.86 10.85 -12.45
CA VAL A 38 7.52 10.79 -13.07
C VAL A 38 6.63 9.76 -12.37
N VAL A 39 7.14 8.56 -12.13
CA VAL A 39 6.38 7.51 -11.42
C VAL A 39 6.02 7.96 -10.01
N GLY A 40 6.95 8.57 -9.27
CA GLY A 40 6.68 9.11 -7.94
C GLY A 40 5.61 10.20 -7.95
N TYR A 41 5.67 11.12 -8.90
CA TYR A 41 4.68 12.18 -9.07
C TYR A 41 3.28 11.63 -9.41
N LEU A 42 3.18 10.68 -10.35
CA LEU A 42 1.92 10.04 -10.70
C LEU A 42 1.33 9.23 -9.53
N SER A 43 2.18 8.58 -8.75
CA SER A 43 1.75 7.85 -7.54
C SER A 43 1.14 8.80 -6.51
N GLN A 44 1.72 9.97 -6.31
CA GLN A 44 1.19 10.97 -5.39
C GLN A 44 -0.17 11.50 -5.87
N LEU A 45 -0.30 11.87 -7.14
CA LEU A 45 -1.58 12.32 -7.72
C LEU A 45 -2.70 11.30 -7.56
N ASN A 46 -2.37 10.02 -7.61
CA ASN A 46 -3.37 8.96 -7.44
C ASN A 46 -3.78 8.76 -5.98
N ASN A 47 -2.91 9.06 -5.03
CA ASN A 47 -3.22 8.99 -3.61
C ASN A 47 -4.07 10.18 -3.11
N ASP A 48 -3.97 11.32 -3.76
CA ASP A 48 -4.69 12.55 -3.37
C ASP A 48 -6.15 12.59 -3.87
N LYS A 49 -6.59 11.60 -4.66
CA LYS A 49 -7.98 11.51 -5.10
C LYS A 49 -8.90 11.17 -3.93
N GLU A 50 -9.90 11.98 -3.72
CA GLU A 50 -11.00 11.66 -2.82
C GLU A 50 -11.73 10.40 -3.32
N ARG A 51 -12.01 9.50 -2.40
CA ARG A 51 -12.71 8.25 -2.70
C ARG A 51 -13.68 7.87 -1.59
N THR A 52 -14.79 7.31 -2.00
CA THR A 52 -15.76 6.70 -1.08
C THR A 52 -15.65 5.20 -1.17
N ILE A 53 -15.47 4.53 -0.04
CA ILE A 53 -15.46 3.08 0.07
C ILE A 53 -16.64 2.68 0.93
N SER A 54 -17.54 1.92 0.34
CA SER A 54 -18.68 1.37 1.06
C SER A 54 -18.31 0.06 1.75
N ILE A 55 -18.82 -0.17 2.96
CA ILE A 55 -18.51 -1.33 3.80
C ILE A 55 -19.80 -2.08 4.07
N LEU A 56 -19.80 -3.37 3.81
CA LEU A 56 -20.82 -4.30 4.20
C LEU A 56 -20.21 -5.34 5.14
N ASP A 57 -20.27 -5.06 6.44
CA ASP A 57 -19.77 -5.94 7.49
C ASP A 57 -20.90 -6.73 8.13
N GLU A 58 -21.00 -8.02 7.79
CA GLU A 58 -21.99 -8.92 8.37
C GLU A 58 -21.55 -9.49 9.74
N THR A 59 -20.30 -9.21 10.16
CA THR A 59 -19.73 -9.75 11.40
C THR A 59 -19.86 -8.82 12.59
N GLY A 60 -19.93 -7.51 12.32
CA GLY A 60 -19.88 -6.45 13.34
C GLY A 60 -18.50 -6.24 13.99
N TYR A 61 -17.47 -6.97 13.54
CA TYR A 61 -16.13 -6.84 14.14
C TYR A 61 -15.39 -5.58 13.70
N LEU A 62 -15.79 -4.97 12.58
CA LEU A 62 -15.03 -3.92 11.91
C LEU A 62 -15.71 -2.54 11.99
N GLU A 63 -16.77 -2.40 12.76
CA GLU A 63 -17.58 -1.17 12.86
C GLU A 63 -16.73 0.07 13.18
N ASP A 64 -15.78 -0.05 14.11
CA ASP A 64 -14.92 1.06 14.56
C ASP A 64 -13.58 1.20 13.79
N VAL A 65 -13.32 0.30 12.83
CA VAL A 65 -12.01 0.20 12.17
C VAL A 65 -11.83 1.26 11.09
N PHE A 66 -12.91 1.58 10.39
CA PHE A 66 -12.89 2.43 9.21
C PHE A 66 -13.33 3.85 9.57
N LYS A 67 -12.34 4.70 9.86
CA LYS A 67 -12.56 6.13 10.13
C LYS A 67 -12.24 6.95 8.90
N ASN A 68 -13.07 7.95 8.62
CA ASN A 68 -12.85 8.87 7.52
C ASN A 68 -11.50 9.57 7.66
N SER A 69 -10.84 9.80 6.53
CA SER A 69 -9.59 10.54 6.41
C SER A 69 -9.75 11.62 5.34
N GLU A 70 -8.73 12.46 5.14
CA GLU A 70 -8.77 13.57 4.17
C GLU A 70 -9.20 13.10 2.76
N ASN A 71 -8.72 11.93 2.33
CA ASN A 71 -8.90 11.46 0.96
C ASN A 71 -9.76 10.18 0.88
N THR A 72 -10.30 9.68 1.99
CA THR A 72 -11.11 8.47 1.98
C THR A 72 -12.28 8.59 2.96
N THR A 73 -13.48 8.50 2.42
CA THR A 73 -14.72 8.44 3.18
C THR A 73 -15.22 7.01 3.19
N TYR A 74 -15.62 6.52 4.36
CA TYR A 74 -16.21 5.21 4.52
C TYR A 74 -17.71 5.34 4.76
N THR A 75 -18.50 4.57 4.02
CA THR A 75 -19.97 4.51 4.16
C THR A 75 -20.36 3.13 4.62
N ASP A 76 -21.05 3.06 5.74
CA ASP A 76 -21.58 1.79 6.26
C ASP A 76 -22.87 1.40 5.52
N LEU A 77 -22.91 0.18 5.00
CA LEU A 77 -24.06 -0.45 4.34
C LEU A 77 -24.51 -1.73 5.08
N THR A 78 -24.07 -1.88 6.33
CA THR A 78 -24.47 -3.02 7.18
C THR A 78 -25.99 -3.12 7.27
N GLY A 79 -26.52 -4.32 7.08
CA GLY A 79 -27.97 -4.57 7.05
C GLY A 79 -28.58 -4.60 5.64
N LEU A 80 -27.86 -4.21 4.59
CA LEU A 80 -28.28 -4.43 3.21
C LEU A 80 -27.92 -5.83 2.74
N SER A 81 -28.66 -6.34 1.74
CA SER A 81 -28.18 -7.53 1.01
C SER A 81 -26.98 -7.16 0.13
N LEU A 82 -26.09 -8.13 -0.14
CA LEU A 82 -24.94 -7.93 -0.98
C LEU A 82 -25.31 -7.38 -2.38
N GLU A 83 -26.41 -7.86 -2.97
CA GLU A 83 -26.89 -7.41 -4.27
C GLU A 83 -27.29 -5.92 -4.25
N ASN A 84 -28.03 -5.52 -3.20
CA ASN A 84 -28.44 -4.13 -3.03
C ASN A 84 -27.25 -3.21 -2.73
N ALA A 85 -26.29 -3.67 -1.93
CA ALA A 85 -25.06 -2.93 -1.66
C ALA A 85 -24.24 -2.72 -2.93
N ILE A 86 -24.08 -3.73 -3.77
CA ILE A 86 -23.38 -3.61 -5.06
C ILE A 86 -24.11 -2.63 -5.99
N ALA A 87 -25.44 -2.72 -6.08
CA ALA A 87 -26.23 -1.81 -6.92
C ALA A 87 -26.08 -0.36 -6.47
N LEU A 88 -26.14 -0.12 -5.15
CA LEU A 88 -25.99 1.22 -4.57
C LEU A 88 -24.61 1.83 -4.81
N VAL A 89 -23.55 1.01 -4.65
CA VAL A 89 -22.15 1.43 -4.91
C VAL A 89 -21.96 1.82 -6.38
N LYS A 90 -22.55 1.09 -7.31
CA LYS A 90 -22.53 1.41 -8.74
C LYS A 90 -23.29 2.70 -9.03
N GLU A 91 -24.48 2.86 -8.46
CA GLU A 91 -25.30 4.06 -8.64
C GLU A 91 -24.58 5.34 -8.15
N LYS A 92 -23.97 5.25 -6.96
CA LYS A 92 -23.22 6.35 -6.34
C LYS A 92 -21.84 6.58 -6.95
N LYS A 93 -21.36 5.63 -7.78
CA LYS A 93 -19.98 5.61 -8.32
C LYS A 93 -18.93 5.64 -7.22
N ASP A 94 -19.18 4.92 -6.14
CA ASP A 94 -18.19 4.75 -5.07
C ASP A 94 -16.98 3.99 -5.62
N TYR A 95 -15.82 4.20 -5.00
CA TYR A 95 -14.57 3.55 -5.37
C TYR A 95 -14.65 2.03 -5.31
N GLY A 96 -15.43 1.50 -4.36
CA GLY A 96 -15.70 0.09 -4.25
C GLY A 96 -16.45 -0.28 -2.97
N LEU A 97 -16.84 -1.55 -2.91
CA LEU A 97 -17.52 -2.18 -1.78
C LEU A 97 -16.60 -3.21 -1.11
N LEU A 98 -16.30 -3.01 0.16
CA LEU A 98 -15.67 -4.03 1.01
C LEU A 98 -16.77 -4.86 1.66
N HIS A 99 -16.82 -6.16 1.32
CA HIS A 99 -17.77 -7.11 1.90
C HIS A 99 -17.05 -8.10 2.81
N ILE A 100 -17.52 -8.20 4.03
CA ILE A 100 -17.04 -9.14 5.05
C ILE A 100 -18.21 -10.05 5.42
N SER A 101 -18.08 -11.32 5.05
CA SER A 101 -19.13 -12.33 5.31
C SER A 101 -19.16 -12.75 6.77
N SER A 102 -20.35 -13.02 7.31
CA SER A 102 -20.57 -13.48 8.69
C SER A 102 -20.04 -14.90 8.98
N VAL A 103 -19.68 -15.66 7.96
CA VAL A 103 -19.30 -17.07 8.10
C VAL A 103 -17.87 -17.21 8.59
N ASP A 104 -17.66 -17.47 9.87
CA ASP A 104 -16.39 -17.85 10.54
C ASP A 104 -15.14 -17.12 10.04
N VAL A 105 -15.21 -15.81 9.93
CA VAL A 105 -14.09 -14.97 9.45
C VAL A 105 -12.88 -15.02 10.40
N LEU A 106 -13.09 -15.34 11.68
CA LEU A 106 -12.01 -15.47 12.67
C LEU A 106 -11.25 -16.79 12.54
N GLY A 107 -11.91 -17.84 12.04
CA GLY A 107 -11.26 -19.13 11.77
C GLY A 107 -10.47 -19.11 10.47
N ASP A 108 -11.11 -18.73 9.39
CA ASP A 108 -10.50 -18.62 8.05
C ASP A 108 -11.08 -17.42 7.31
N ALA A 109 -10.31 -16.35 7.23
CA ALA A 109 -10.65 -15.14 6.48
C ALA A 109 -10.53 -15.31 4.97
N THR A 110 -9.92 -16.41 4.48
CA THR A 110 -9.71 -16.67 3.06
C THR A 110 -11.06 -16.76 2.35
N ASN A 111 -11.24 -16.00 1.29
CA ASN A 111 -12.49 -15.91 0.52
C ASN A 111 -13.73 -15.36 1.27
N LYS A 112 -13.59 -14.97 2.54
CA LYS A 112 -14.69 -14.36 3.32
C LYS A 112 -14.70 -12.83 3.21
N ILE A 113 -13.59 -12.26 2.81
CA ILE A 113 -13.40 -10.82 2.61
C ILE A 113 -13.19 -10.58 1.14
N LYS A 114 -14.05 -9.76 0.54
CA LYS A 114 -14.02 -9.45 -0.89
C LYS A 114 -14.14 -7.95 -1.11
N PHE A 115 -13.40 -7.44 -2.07
CA PHE A 115 -13.52 -6.07 -2.53
C PHE A 115 -14.10 -6.05 -3.95
N TYR A 116 -15.24 -5.39 -4.13
CA TYR A 116 -15.91 -5.24 -5.41
C TYR A 116 -15.71 -3.82 -5.90
N SER A 117 -15.20 -3.65 -7.12
CA SER A 117 -15.00 -2.35 -7.75
C SER A 117 -15.19 -2.45 -9.27
N GLU A 118 -15.59 -1.38 -9.92
CA GLU A 118 -15.70 -1.33 -11.39
C GLU A 118 -14.33 -1.21 -12.05
N GLU A 119 -13.41 -0.47 -11.43
CA GLU A 119 -12.03 -0.32 -11.88
C GLU A 119 -11.07 -1.11 -10.98
N SER A 120 -9.88 -1.40 -11.50
CA SER A 120 -8.83 -2.04 -10.69
C SER A 120 -8.40 -1.12 -9.53
N PRO A 121 -8.59 -1.55 -8.28
CA PRO A 121 -8.23 -0.72 -7.14
C PRO A 121 -6.71 -0.56 -7.03
N SER A 122 -6.26 0.57 -6.49
CA SER A 122 -4.84 0.79 -6.26
C SER A 122 -4.32 -0.14 -5.15
N LEU A 123 -3.08 -0.62 -5.32
CA LEU A 123 -2.44 -1.51 -4.33
C LEU A 123 -2.33 -0.85 -2.96
N SER A 124 -2.13 0.46 -2.89
CA SER A 124 -2.06 1.20 -1.62
C SER A 124 -3.38 1.16 -0.85
N VAL A 125 -4.52 1.24 -1.56
CA VAL A 125 -5.85 1.13 -0.93
C VAL A 125 -6.09 -0.27 -0.41
N ILE A 126 -5.87 -1.29 -1.25
CA ILE A 126 -6.09 -2.69 -0.86
C ILE A 126 -5.20 -3.04 0.32
N SER A 127 -3.89 -2.75 0.26
CA SER A 127 -2.97 -3.03 1.37
C SER A 127 -3.33 -2.27 2.66
N GLY A 128 -3.83 -1.03 2.53
CA GLY A 128 -4.32 -0.27 3.68
C GLY A 128 -5.57 -0.88 4.33
N LEU A 129 -6.50 -1.40 3.53
CA LEU A 129 -7.67 -2.12 4.02
C LEU A 129 -7.27 -3.45 4.68
N GLU A 130 -6.43 -4.24 4.01
CA GLU A 130 -5.90 -5.51 4.53
C GLU A 130 -5.25 -5.35 5.90
N GLN A 131 -4.34 -4.39 6.06
CA GLN A 131 -3.66 -4.15 7.33
C GLN A 131 -4.63 -3.79 8.46
N LYS A 132 -5.64 -2.98 8.18
CA LYS A 132 -6.66 -2.60 9.17
C LYS A 132 -7.49 -3.83 9.59
N ILE A 133 -7.94 -4.61 8.62
CA ILE A 133 -8.74 -5.81 8.82
C ILE A 133 -7.94 -6.86 9.60
N GLU A 134 -6.74 -7.18 9.13
CA GLU A 134 -5.87 -8.18 9.76
C GLU A 134 -5.61 -7.83 11.22
N LYS A 135 -5.27 -6.58 11.49
CA LYS A 135 -5.05 -6.11 12.86
C LYS A 135 -6.26 -6.34 13.73
N ARG A 136 -7.46 -5.97 13.27
CA ARG A 136 -8.69 -6.10 14.03
C ARG A 136 -9.10 -7.56 14.24
N LEU A 137 -9.08 -8.37 13.20
CA LEU A 137 -9.41 -9.79 13.30
C LEU A 137 -8.44 -10.53 14.25
N LYS A 138 -7.15 -10.15 14.24
CA LYS A 138 -6.18 -10.70 15.18
C LYS A 138 -6.50 -10.29 16.63
N GLU A 139 -6.89 -9.04 16.86
CA GLU A 139 -7.29 -8.57 18.18
C GLU A 139 -8.55 -9.31 18.65
N GLU A 140 -9.57 -9.47 17.81
CA GLU A 140 -10.80 -10.22 18.12
C GLU A 140 -10.51 -11.70 18.41
N LYS A 141 -9.65 -12.32 17.61
CA LYS A 141 -9.25 -13.72 17.84
C LYS A 141 -8.57 -13.88 19.19
N LEU A 142 -7.61 -12.99 19.52
CA LEU A 142 -6.92 -13.03 20.80
C LEU A 142 -7.86 -12.83 21.99
N GLN A 143 -8.84 -11.93 21.87
CA GLN A 143 -9.87 -11.75 22.89
C GLN A 143 -10.74 -13.01 23.07
N LYS A 144 -11.13 -13.64 21.98
CA LYS A 144 -11.89 -14.89 22.00
C LYS A 144 -11.10 -16.02 22.68
N ASP A 145 -9.77 -16.01 22.51
CA ASP A 145 -8.85 -16.95 23.15
C ASP A 145 -8.52 -16.58 24.61
N GLY A 146 -9.19 -15.55 25.18
CA GLY A 146 -9.07 -15.14 26.59
C GLY A 146 -7.94 -14.14 26.88
N VAL A 147 -7.31 -13.56 25.85
CA VAL A 147 -6.29 -12.51 26.01
C VAL A 147 -6.98 -11.14 26.09
N THR A 148 -6.74 -10.38 27.15
CA THR A 148 -7.33 -9.07 27.34
C THR A 148 -6.66 -8.00 26.45
N LEU A 149 -7.41 -6.96 26.08
CA LEU A 149 -6.85 -5.81 25.33
C LEU A 149 -5.64 -5.19 26.03
N ALA A 150 -5.65 -5.09 27.35
CA ALA A 150 -4.52 -4.59 28.14
C ALA A 150 -3.25 -5.46 27.97
N GLN A 151 -3.38 -6.77 27.88
CA GLN A 151 -2.28 -7.68 27.61
C GLN A 151 -1.77 -7.55 26.17
N ILE A 152 -2.67 -7.35 25.21
CA ILE A 152 -2.32 -7.11 23.82
C ILE A 152 -1.54 -5.79 23.70
N GLU A 153 -1.99 -4.72 24.35
CA GLU A 153 -1.29 -3.45 24.34
C GLU A 153 0.05 -3.48 25.05
N ALA A 154 0.14 -4.17 26.18
CA ALA A 154 1.39 -4.35 26.91
C ALA A 154 2.44 -5.16 26.12
N SER A 155 1.98 -6.06 25.23
CA SER A 155 2.85 -6.86 24.38
C SER A 155 3.36 -6.11 23.13
N LYS A 156 2.74 -4.98 22.79
CA LYS A 156 3.20 -4.13 21.68
C LYS A 156 4.52 -3.47 22.06
N THR A 157 5.63 -3.98 21.53
CA THR A 157 6.94 -3.34 21.67
C THR A 157 6.94 -2.01 20.91
N ASN A 158 6.89 -0.92 21.65
CA ASN A 158 6.98 0.41 21.08
C ASN A 158 8.45 0.72 20.77
N ILE A 159 8.87 0.44 19.54
CA ILE A 159 10.23 0.80 19.09
C ILE A 159 10.23 2.32 18.89
N ASP A 160 10.83 3.07 19.81
CA ASP A 160 10.99 4.52 19.68
C ASP A 160 11.87 4.79 18.44
N LYS A 161 11.32 5.54 17.50
CA LYS A 161 12.03 5.96 16.27
C LYS A 161 13.36 6.66 16.55
N ARG A 162 13.59 7.15 17.78
CA ARG A 162 14.86 7.72 18.23
C ARG A 162 15.97 6.70 18.34
N VAL A 163 15.65 5.45 18.69
CA VAL A 163 16.64 4.36 18.82
C VAL A 163 17.18 3.95 17.45
N LEU A 164 16.34 3.95 16.42
CA LEU A 164 16.77 3.63 15.05
C LEU A 164 17.67 4.70 14.43
N LYS A 165 17.59 5.96 14.89
CA LYS A 165 18.43 7.06 14.42
C LYS A 165 19.86 7.01 14.98
N GLN A 166 20.07 6.28 16.07
CA GLN A 166 21.39 6.16 16.74
C GLN A 166 22.26 5.05 16.14
N ILE A 167 21.74 4.20 15.26
CA ILE A 167 22.47 3.11 14.60
C ILE A 167 22.99 3.53 13.20
N MET A 168 22.65 4.72 12.72
CA MET A 168 23.08 5.26 11.41
C MET A 168 24.24 6.27 11.54
N LEU A 169 25.18 6.03 12.46
CA LEU A 169 26.47 6.77 12.55
C LEU A 169 27.64 5.87 12.22
#